data_ba361e50b35fd248bc480035e19eee23
#
_entry.id   ba361e50b35fd248bc480035e19eee23
#
_cell.length_a   1.000
_cell.length_b   1.000
_cell.length_c   1.000
_cell.angle_alpha   90.00
_cell.angle_beta   90.00
_cell.angle_gamma   90.00
#
_symmetry.space_group_name_H-M   'P 1'
#
loop_
_entity.id
_entity.type
_entity.pdbx_description
1 polymer ?
#
loop_
_entity_poly.entity_id
_entity_poly.type
_entity_poly.pdbx_seq_one_letter_code
_entity_poly.pdbx_strand_id
1 'polypeptide(L)'
;MSRILVLLLTALLALSACGAPPPSQPQMGTDGKPLPKVYRIRASDSSTIQFRMLDSINSLRAAAGQSPVQLDAKLNAAAATHSRDMSLQNRPWHFGSDASSPIDRVRRVGYEGNLVGETISETYETELETLAAWMDEPSTRKVILAPDARNMGFSWLQEDNGKIWWTLVMGN
;
A
#
# COMPACT_ATOMS: atom_id res chain seq x y z
N MET A 1 -36.45 -36.88 40.38
CA MET A 1 -35.19 -36.62 39.64
C MET A 1 -35.39 -36.31 38.15
N SER A 2 -36.56 -36.59 37.57
CA SER A 2 -36.79 -36.41 36.12
C SER A 2 -37.12 -34.96 35.65
N ARG A 3 -37.59 -34.09 36.56
CA ARG A 3 -38.00 -32.71 36.20
C ARG A 3 -36.86 -31.69 36.20
N ILE A 4 -35.73 -31.97 36.85
CA ILE A 4 -34.55 -31.12 36.91
C ILE A 4 -33.67 -31.32 35.66
N LEU A 5 -33.69 -32.51 35.08
CA LEU A 5 -32.90 -32.83 33.88
C LEU A 5 -33.44 -32.15 32.62
N VAL A 6 -34.76 -31.90 32.56
CA VAL A 6 -35.39 -31.24 31.38
C VAL A 6 -35.13 -29.73 31.38
N LEU A 7 -34.99 -29.09 32.54
CA LEU A 7 -34.69 -27.66 32.65
C LEU A 7 -33.23 -27.32 32.35
N LEU A 8 -32.30 -28.25 32.48
CA LEU A 8 -30.88 -28.06 32.12
C LEU A 8 -30.63 -28.24 30.61
N LEU A 9 -31.48 -28.96 29.90
CA LEU A 9 -31.29 -29.17 28.45
C LEU A 9 -31.84 -28.01 27.61
N THR A 10 -32.74 -27.17 28.14
CA THR A 10 -33.28 -25.99 27.43
C THR A 10 -32.43 -24.75 27.57
N ALA A 11 -31.46 -24.70 28.48
CA ALA A 11 -30.56 -23.57 28.68
C ALA A 11 -29.33 -23.56 27.74
N LEU A 12 -29.08 -24.66 27.01
CA LEU A 12 -27.88 -24.83 26.19
C LEU A 12 -28.05 -24.43 24.71
N LEU A 13 -29.24 -24.01 24.29
CA LEU A 13 -29.57 -23.70 22.89
C LEU A 13 -29.62 -22.20 22.56
N ALA A 14 -29.24 -21.32 23.49
CA ALA A 14 -29.37 -19.87 23.33
C ALA A 14 -28.02 -19.14 22.98
N LEU A 15 -26.93 -19.86 22.70
CA LEU A 15 -25.61 -19.24 22.42
C LEU A 15 -25.09 -19.60 21.03
N SER A 16 -25.74 -19.19 19.98
CA SER A 16 -25.08 -19.19 18.66
C SER A 16 -25.83 -18.32 17.65
N ALA A 17 -25.89 -17.02 17.91
CA ALA A 17 -26.28 -16.05 16.90
C ALA A 17 -25.24 -14.90 16.86
N CYS A 18 -23.98 -15.24 16.62
CA CYS A 18 -23.06 -14.28 15.99
C CYS A 18 -23.41 -14.22 14.50
N GLY A 19 -24.53 -13.56 14.18
CA GLY A 19 -24.86 -13.23 12.80
C GLY A 19 -23.78 -12.32 12.24
N ALA A 20 -23.16 -12.69 11.12
CA ALA A 20 -22.35 -11.75 10.35
C ALA A 20 -23.18 -10.47 10.10
N PRO A 21 -22.58 -9.28 10.21
CA PRO A 21 -23.29 -8.04 9.91
C PRO A 21 -23.88 -8.15 8.49
N PRO A 22 -25.11 -7.66 8.27
CA PRO A 22 -25.72 -7.70 6.95
C PRO A 22 -24.81 -6.98 5.96
N PRO A 23 -24.68 -7.47 4.70
CA PRO A 23 -23.90 -6.81 3.69
C PRO A 23 -24.40 -5.37 3.55
N SER A 24 -23.47 -4.41 3.61
CA SER A 24 -23.79 -2.99 3.43
C SER A 24 -24.45 -2.80 2.07
N GLN A 25 -25.65 -2.25 2.05
CA GLN A 25 -26.33 -1.92 0.80
C GLN A 25 -25.50 -0.88 0.03
N PRO A 26 -25.41 -0.99 -1.32
CA PRO A 26 -24.72 0.00 -2.11
C PRO A 26 -25.37 1.38 -1.92
N GLN A 27 -24.55 2.40 -1.68
CA GLN A 27 -25.05 3.77 -1.68
C GLN A 27 -25.51 4.13 -3.08
N MET A 28 -26.70 4.72 -3.19
CA MET A 28 -27.30 5.12 -4.46
C MET A 28 -27.02 6.59 -4.72
N GLY A 29 -26.65 6.92 -5.94
CA GLY A 29 -26.54 8.30 -6.42
C GLY A 29 -27.91 8.93 -6.64
N THR A 30 -27.94 10.23 -6.88
CA THR A 30 -29.17 10.99 -7.20
C THR A 30 -29.80 10.57 -8.52
N ASP A 31 -29.04 9.88 -9.38
CA ASP A 31 -29.46 9.30 -10.66
C ASP A 31 -30.06 7.88 -10.52
N GLY A 32 -30.19 7.39 -9.27
CA GLY A 32 -30.71 6.05 -8.97
C GLY A 32 -29.76 4.91 -9.30
N LYS A 33 -28.48 5.20 -9.63
CA LYS A 33 -27.45 4.17 -9.84
C LYS A 33 -26.60 3.98 -8.60
N PRO A 34 -26.04 2.77 -8.36
CA PRO A 34 -25.07 2.59 -7.29
C PRO A 34 -23.87 3.51 -7.50
N LEU A 35 -23.48 4.21 -6.42
CA LEU A 35 -22.22 4.97 -6.45
C LEU A 35 -21.03 4.04 -6.67
N PRO A 36 -20.01 4.47 -7.42
CA PRO A 36 -18.78 3.71 -7.55
C PRO A 36 -18.22 3.35 -6.18
N LYS A 37 -17.87 2.08 -6.00
CA LYS A 37 -17.26 1.63 -4.75
C LYS A 37 -15.81 2.12 -4.73
N VAL A 38 -15.53 3.11 -3.90
CA VAL A 38 -14.16 3.59 -3.69
C VAL A 38 -13.34 2.46 -3.05
N TYR A 39 -12.21 2.09 -3.68
CA TYR A 39 -11.24 1.19 -3.07
C TYR A 39 -10.71 1.81 -1.78
N ARG A 40 -10.70 1.04 -0.69
CA ARG A 40 -10.20 1.49 0.61
C ARG A 40 -9.18 0.53 1.14
N ILE A 41 -7.97 1.03 1.39
CA ILE A 41 -6.90 0.28 2.06
C ILE A 41 -7.17 0.32 3.57
N ARG A 42 -7.34 -0.86 4.17
CA ARG A 42 -7.46 -0.98 5.62
C ARG A 42 -6.08 -1.10 6.25
N ALA A 43 -5.93 -0.65 7.49
CA ALA A 43 -4.68 -0.78 8.23
C ALA A 43 -4.19 -2.25 8.31
N SER A 44 -5.12 -3.21 8.40
CA SER A 44 -4.83 -4.64 8.39
C SER A 44 -4.19 -5.14 7.08
N ASP A 45 -4.37 -4.42 5.98
CA ASP A 45 -3.91 -4.85 4.65
C ASP A 45 -2.49 -4.34 4.35
N SER A 46 -1.96 -3.44 5.18
CA SER A 46 -0.69 -2.72 4.93
C SER A 46 0.49 -3.66 4.71
N SER A 47 0.69 -4.64 5.59
CA SER A 47 1.79 -5.59 5.45
C SER A 47 1.61 -6.47 4.20
N THR A 48 0.38 -6.91 3.93
CA THR A 48 0.07 -7.72 2.74
C THR A 48 0.37 -6.96 1.45
N ILE A 49 0.02 -5.69 1.37
CA ILE A 49 0.30 -4.82 0.22
C ILE A 49 1.81 -4.64 0.04
N GLN A 50 2.56 -4.36 1.12
CA GLN A 50 4.01 -4.20 1.05
C GLN A 50 4.72 -5.48 0.61
N PHE A 51 4.36 -6.64 1.16
CA PHE A 51 4.96 -7.91 0.76
C PHE A 51 4.58 -8.32 -0.66
N ARG A 52 3.35 -8.10 -1.09
CA ARG A 52 2.93 -8.37 -2.47
C ARG A 52 3.66 -7.48 -3.47
N MET A 53 3.89 -6.21 -3.15
CA MET A 53 4.73 -5.32 -3.97
C MET A 53 6.17 -5.85 -4.03
N LEU A 54 6.77 -6.22 -2.89
CA LEU A 54 8.12 -6.79 -2.83
C LEU A 54 8.25 -8.05 -3.69
N ASP A 55 7.33 -9.00 -3.54
CA ASP A 55 7.34 -10.28 -4.27
C ASP A 55 7.19 -10.05 -5.78
N SER A 56 6.31 -9.11 -6.17
CA SER A 56 6.10 -8.76 -7.56
C SER A 56 7.34 -8.08 -8.17
N ILE A 57 7.95 -7.14 -7.46
CA ILE A 57 9.21 -6.50 -7.89
C ILE A 57 10.32 -7.56 -8.02
N ASN A 58 10.47 -8.44 -7.04
CA ASN A 58 11.50 -9.47 -7.07
C ASN A 58 11.28 -10.49 -8.22
N SER A 59 10.04 -10.80 -8.55
CA SER A 59 9.70 -11.63 -9.70
C SER A 59 10.11 -10.96 -11.02
N LEU A 60 9.84 -9.67 -11.18
CA LEU A 60 10.25 -8.88 -12.35
C LEU A 60 11.77 -8.75 -12.44
N ARG A 61 12.44 -8.49 -11.31
CA ARG A 61 13.90 -8.42 -11.25
C ARG A 61 14.55 -9.74 -11.60
N ALA A 62 14.05 -10.85 -11.09
CA ALA A 62 14.52 -12.19 -11.44
C ALA A 62 14.36 -12.47 -12.95
N ALA A 63 13.23 -12.12 -13.54
CA ALA A 63 12.99 -12.25 -14.98
C ALA A 63 13.97 -11.38 -15.81
N ALA A 64 14.45 -10.26 -15.25
CA ALA A 64 15.45 -9.39 -15.85
C ALA A 64 16.91 -9.75 -15.49
N GLY A 65 17.13 -10.87 -14.78
CA GLY A 65 18.47 -11.32 -14.36
C GLY A 65 19.09 -10.46 -13.24
N GLN A 66 18.27 -9.70 -12.47
CA GLN A 66 18.73 -8.85 -11.39
C GLN A 66 18.60 -9.56 -10.03
N SER A 67 19.48 -9.20 -9.09
CA SER A 67 19.39 -9.67 -7.70
C SER A 67 18.11 -9.18 -7.02
N PRO A 68 17.52 -9.98 -6.10
CA PRO A 68 16.36 -9.53 -5.34
C PRO A 68 16.70 -8.36 -4.41
N VAL A 69 15.69 -7.56 -4.09
CA VAL A 69 15.75 -6.50 -3.09
C VAL A 69 15.01 -6.90 -1.82
N GLN A 70 15.26 -6.20 -0.71
CA GLN A 70 14.62 -6.41 0.58
C GLN A 70 13.91 -5.13 1.02
N LEU A 71 12.87 -5.29 1.86
CA LEU A 71 12.24 -4.15 2.52
C LEU A 71 13.21 -3.55 3.54
N ASP A 72 13.34 -2.23 3.50
CA ASP A 72 14.11 -1.44 4.46
C ASP A 72 13.20 -0.43 5.17
N ALA A 73 13.25 -0.42 6.50
CA ALA A 73 12.36 0.42 7.31
C ALA A 73 12.68 1.93 7.14
N LYS A 74 13.93 2.30 6.92
CA LYS A 74 14.34 3.69 6.70
C LYS A 74 13.86 4.18 5.34
N LEU A 75 14.05 3.39 4.28
CA LEU A 75 13.52 3.71 2.96
C LEU A 75 11.98 3.76 2.97
N ASN A 76 11.34 2.87 3.73
CA ASN A 76 9.88 2.90 3.90
C ASN A 76 9.41 4.18 4.61
N ALA A 77 10.14 4.67 5.62
CA ALA A 77 9.85 5.93 6.29
C ALA A 77 10.02 7.14 5.34
N ALA A 78 11.07 7.13 4.48
CA ALA A 78 11.26 8.15 3.46
C ALA A 78 10.09 8.15 2.45
N ALA A 79 9.66 6.97 1.99
CA ALA A 79 8.52 6.82 1.09
C ALA A 79 7.21 7.33 1.73
N ALA A 80 6.95 6.97 3.01
CA ALA A 80 5.76 7.41 3.73
C ALA A 80 5.72 8.94 3.91
N THR A 81 6.87 9.55 4.20
CA THR A 81 6.99 11.01 4.29
C THR A 81 6.63 11.65 2.97
N HIS A 82 7.16 11.11 1.87
CA HIS A 82 6.92 11.70 0.55
C HIS A 82 5.49 11.52 0.06
N SER A 83 4.86 10.37 0.30
CA SER A 83 3.44 10.18 -0.04
C SER A 83 2.55 11.20 0.66
N ARG A 84 2.85 11.53 1.93
CA ARG A 84 2.15 12.60 2.67
C ARG A 84 2.43 13.98 2.09
N ASP A 85 3.68 14.27 1.74
CA ASP A 85 4.06 15.55 1.14
C ASP A 85 3.38 15.79 -0.20
N MET A 86 3.30 14.78 -1.06
CA MET A 86 2.58 14.88 -2.34
C MET A 86 1.09 15.20 -2.12
N SER A 87 0.45 14.56 -1.15
CA SER A 87 -0.95 14.85 -0.80
C SER A 87 -1.12 16.29 -0.31
N LEU A 88 -0.26 16.76 0.60
CA LEU A 88 -0.30 18.14 1.11
C LEU A 88 -0.12 19.18 0.01
N GLN A 89 0.73 18.90 -0.97
CA GLN A 89 0.98 19.77 -2.12
C GLN A 89 -0.05 19.58 -3.24
N ASN A 90 -0.87 18.53 -3.15
CA ASN A 90 -1.75 18.05 -4.22
C ASN A 90 -1.00 17.94 -5.56
N ARG A 91 0.22 17.40 -5.53
CA ARG A 91 1.11 17.36 -6.68
C ARG A 91 2.00 16.11 -6.69
N PRO A 92 1.97 15.28 -7.77
CA PRO A 92 2.83 14.11 -7.93
C PRO A 92 4.21 14.52 -8.49
N TRP A 93 5.11 14.96 -7.65
CA TRP A 93 6.46 15.33 -8.04
C TRP A 93 7.48 14.89 -6.97
N HIS A 94 8.76 14.88 -7.29
CA HIS A 94 9.81 14.31 -6.45
C HIS A 94 10.29 15.21 -5.31
N PHE A 95 9.87 16.48 -5.22
CA PHE A 95 10.30 17.38 -4.16
C PHE A 95 9.26 17.48 -3.04
N GLY A 96 9.75 17.48 -1.79
CA GLY A 96 8.92 17.72 -0.62
C GLY A 96 8.39 19.15 -0.53
N SER A 97 7.41 19.38 0.33
CA SER A 97 6.86 20.72 0.63
C SER A 97 7.90 21.68 1.21
N ASP A 98 8.96 21.13 1.80
CA ASP A 98 10.14 21.82 2.30
C ASP A 98 11.28 21.91 1.28
N ALA A 99 11.01 21.68 0.00
CA ALA A 99 11.96 21.61 -1.11
C ALA A 99 12.99 20.46 -0.98
N SER A 100 12.82 19.49 -0.08
CA SER A 100 13.73 18.36 0.01
C SER A 100 13.64 17.46 -1.22
N SER A 101 14.80 17.06 -1.72
CA SER A 101 14.93 16.04 -2.76
C SER A 101 14.74 14.62 -2.20
N PRO A 102 14.57 13.60 -3.04
CA PRO A 102 14.59 12.19 -2.60
C PRO A 102 15.84 11.83 -1.80
N ILE A 103 17.02 12.33 -2.20
CA ILE A 103 18.29 12.11 -1.50
C ILE A 103 18.24 12.70 -0.08
N ASP A 104 17.72 13.91 0.06
CA ASP A 104 17.61 14.56 1.38
C ASP A 104 16.71 13.78 2.31
N ARG A 105 15.58 13.27 1.81
CA ARG A 105 14.65 12.44 2.60
C ARG A 105 15.29 11.13 3.06
N VAL A 106 16.00 10.45 2.16
CA VAL A 106 16.69 9.18 2.46
C VAL A 106 17.81 9.41 3.51
N ARG A 107 18.56 10.51 3.42
CA ARG A 107 19.56 10.88 4.42
C ARG A 107 18.94 11.24 5.79
N ARG A 108 17.83 11.99 5.80
CA ARG A 108 17.14 12.39 7.05
C ARG A 108 16.66 11.20 7.87
N VAL A 109 16.26 10.12 7.23
CA VAL A 109 15.85 8.89 7.93
C VAL A 109 17.06 8.03 8.36
N GLY A 110 18.27 8.47 8.07
CA GLY A 110 19.50 7.78 8.45
C GLY A 110 19.79 6.52 7.64
N TYR A 111 19.33 6.45 6.39
CA TYR A 111 19.72 5.33 5.52
C TYR A 111 21.20 5.45 5.16
N GLU A 112 21.96 4.37 5.38
CA GLU A 112 23.42 4.38 5.25
C GLU A 112 23.90 4.13 3.82
N GLY A 113 23.07 3.51 2.98
CA GLY A 113 23.33 3.30 1.56
C GLY A 113 23.02 4.54 0.72
N ASN A 114 23.05 4.39 -0.59
CA ASN A 114 22.73 5.46 -1.52
C ASN A 114 21.32 5.27 -2.10
N LEU A 115 20.68 6.38 -2.42
CA LEU A 115 19.47 6.38 -3.23
C LEU A 115 19.82 5.89 -4.65
N VAL A 116 19.13 4.85 -5.09
CA VAL A 116 19.17 4.37 -6.48
C VAL A 116 18.12 5.09 -7.32
N GLY A 117 16.93 5.31 -6.77
CA GLY A 117 15.88 6.08 -7.42
C GLY A 117 14.56 6.05 -6.65
N GLU A 118 13.63 6.85 -7.13
CA GLU A 118 12.27 6.97 -6.58
C GLU A 118 11.25 6.93 -7.71
N THR A 119 10.16 6.21 -7.52
CA THR A 119 8.98 6.23 -8.39
C THR A 119 7.74 6.64 -7.60
N ILE A 120 6.87 7.43 -8.21
CA ILE A 120 5.68 7.98 -7.58
C ILE A 120 4.46 7.82 -8.48
N SER A 121 3.27 7.80 -7.90
CA SER A 121 1.99 7.82 -8.64
C SER A 121 0.86 8.35 -7.76
N GLU A 122 -0.19 8.89 -8.40
CA GLU A 122 -1.44 9.30 -7.75
C GLU A 122 -2.70 8.71 -8.41
N THR A 123 -2.54 7.90 -9.46
CA THR A 123 -3.62 7.59 -10.41
C THR A 123 -4.30 6.26 -10.11
N TYR A 124 -3.55 5.26 -9.62
CA TYR A 124 -4.00 3.87 -9.57
C TYR A 124 -4.53 3.49 -8.19
N GLU A 125 -5.54 2.60 -8.17
CA GLU A 125 -6.19 2.17 -6.93
C GLU A 125 -5.44 1.06 -6.20
N THR A 126 -4.68 0.23 -6.93
CA THR A 126 -3.93 -0.89 -6.33
C THR A 126 -2.44 -0.77 -6.56
N GLU A 127 -1.65 -1.39 -5.68
CA GLU A 127 -0.20 -1.44 -5.81
C GLU A 127 0.25 -2.19 -7.06
N LEU A 128 -0.52 -3.20 -7.53
CA LEU A 128 -0.15 -3.96 -8.72
C LEU A 128 -0.45 -3.19 -10.00
N GLU A 129 -1.55 -2.44 -10.07
CA GLU A 129 -1.80 -1.52 -11.18
C GLU A 129 -0.74 -0.43 -11.25
N THR A 130 -0.35 0.12 -10.09
CA THR A 130 0.73 1.10 -9.98
C THR A 130 2.05 0.51 -10.47
N LEU A 131 2.40 -0.72 -10.04
CA LEU A 131 3.61 -1.40 -10.51
C LEU A 131 3.59 -1.65 -12.01
N ALA A 132 2.46 -2.09 -12.57
CA ALA A 132 2.32 -2.29 -14.01
C ALA A 132 2.58 -0.99 -14.78
N ALA A 133 1.98 0.12 -14.36
CA ALA A 133 2.22 1.43 -14.98
C ALA A 133 3.69 1.88 -14.85
N TRP A 134 4.33 1.67 -13.70
CA TRP A 134 5.74 1.96 -13.54
C TRP A 134 6.64 1.08 -14.42
N MET A 135 6.23 -0.14 -14.72
CA MET A 135 6.97 -1.02 -15.62
C MET A 135 6.74 -0.70 -17.10
N ASP A 136 5.64 -0.06 -17.45
CA ASP A 136 5.39 0.41 -18.82
C ASP A 136 6.21 1.67 -19.15
N GLU A 137 6.47 2.53 -18.16
CA GLU A 137 7.26 3.75 -18.34
C GLU A 137 8.76 3.47 -18.21
N PRO A 138 9.58 3.77 -19.25
CA PRO A 138 11.02 3.45 -19.25
C PRO A 138 11.82 4.06 -18.08
N SER A 139 11.48 5.26 -17.64
CA SER A 139 12.18 5.97 -16.57
C SER A 139 11.98 5.29 -15.21
N THR A 140 10.77 4.91 -14.87
CA THR A 140 10.44 4.22 -13.61
C THR A 140 10.84 2.75 -13.63
N ARG A 141 10.67 2.07 -14.77
CA ARG A 141 11.18 0.70 -14.98
C ARG A 141 12.69 0.61 -14.73
N LYS A 142 13.46 1.60 -15.18
CA LYS A 142 14.91 1.66 -14.94
C LYS A 142 15.23 1.70 -13.43
N VAL A 143 14.46 2.39 -12.63
CA VAL A 143 14.63 2.44 -11.17
C VAL A 143 14.35 1.06 -10.56
N ILE A 144 13.23 0.42 -10.92
CA ILE A 144 12.81 -0.87 -10.38
C ILE A 144 13.80 -1.98 -10.72
N LEU A 145 14.34 -1.97 -11.94
CA LEU A 145 15.27 -2.97 -12.45
C LEU A 145 16.74 -2.58 -12.30
N ALA A 146 17.06 -1.51 -11.57
CA ALA A 146 18.44 -1.06 -11.38
C ALA A 146 19.33 -2.18 -10.79
N PRO A 147 20.47 -2.51 -11.41
CA PRO A 147 21.28 -3.66 -11.02
C PRO A 147 21.96 -3.49 -9.66
N ASP A 148 22.16 -2.27 -9.22
CA ASP A 148 22.77 -1.89 -7.95
C ASP A 148 21.78 -1.80 -6.79
N ALA A 149 20.46 -1.84 -7.04
CA ALA A 149 19.47 -1.85 -5.97
C ALA A 149 19.56 -3.11 -5.11
N ARG A 150 19.47 -2.93 -3.79
CA ARG A 150 19.48 -4.00 -2.78
C ARG A 150 18.32 -3.89 -1.80
N ASN A 151 17.84 -2.67 -1.56
CA ASN A 151 16.79 -2.37 -0.62
C ASN A 151 15.68 -1.57 -1.28
N MET A 152 14.47 -1.69 -0.75
CA MET A 152 13.33 -0.89 -1.15
C MET A 152 12.50 -0.43 0.04
N GLY A 153 11.89 0.73 -0.08
CA GLY A 153 10.80 1.19 0.76
C GLY A 153 9.58 1.47 -0.09
N PHE A 154 8.42 0.97 0.31
CA PHE A 154 7.17 1.19 -0.39
C PHE A 154 6.08 1.64 0.56
N SER A 155 5.51 2.80 0.31
CA SER A 155 4.47 3.37 1.14
C SER A 155 3.46 4.18 0.33
N TRP A 156 2.36 4.54 0.98
CA TRP A 156 1.29 5.32 0.38
C TRP A 156 0.56 6.16 1.43
N LEU A 157 -0.18 7.12 0.94
CA LEU A 157 -1.22 7.81 1.68
C LEU A 157 -2.51 7.76 0.89
N GLN A 158 -3.61 7.33 1.51
CA GLN A 158 -4.95 7.40 0.93
C GLN A 158 -5.73 8.53 1.57
N GLU A 159 -6.25 9.45 0.75
CA GLU A 159 -7.13 10.54 1.15
C GLU A 159 -8.57 10.06 1.40
N ASP A 160 -9.36 10.88 2.08
CA ASP A 160 -10.77 10.58 2.37
C ASP A 160 -11.62 10.43 1.11
N ASN A 161 -11.28 11.15 0.03
CA ASN A 161 -11.92 11.03 -1.27
C ASN A 161 -11.57 9.71 -2.01
N GLY A 162 -10.56 8.96 -1.50
CA GLY A 162 -10.13 7.69 -2.06
C GLY A 162 -8.85 7.77 -2.89
N LYS A 163 -8.37 8.97 -3.25
CA LYS A 163 -7.11 9.16 -3.98
C LYS A 163 -5.95 8.57 -3.19
N ILE A 164 -5.04 7.89 -3.88
CA ILE A 164 -3.88 7.25 -3.26
C ILE A 164 -2.60 7.81 -3.86
N TRP A 165 -1.70 8.23 -2.99
CA TRP A 165 -0.37 8.71 -3.32
C TRP A 165 0.65 7.60 -3.05
N TRP A 166 1.20 7.02 -4.09
CA TRP A 166 2.15 5.91 -4.01
C TRP A 166 3.59 6.40 -4.11
N THR A 167 4.47 5.85 -3.30
CA THR A 167 5.91 6.10 -3.38
C THR A 167 6.69 4.80 -3.20
N LEU A 168 7.60 4.53 -4.12
CA LEU A 168 8.62 3.49 -4.03
C LEU A 168 10.00 4.17 -4.05
N VAL A 169 10.84 3.83 -3.10
CA VAL A 169 12.24 4.26 -3.00
C VAL A 169 13.14 3.05 -3.09
N MET A 170 14.13 3.09 -3.99
CA MET A 170 15.13 2.04 -4.15
C MET A 170 16.47 2.54 -3.65
N GLY A 171 17.21 1.68 -2.93
CA GLY A 171 18.54 1.95 -2.38
C GLY A 171 19.51 0.78 -2.53
N ASN A 172 20.80 1.04 -2.36
CA ASN A 172 21.86 0.02 -2.40
C ASN A 172 22.61 -0.11 -1.08
#